data_951bb9669cb55c297593711e35319b06
#
_entry.id   951bb9669cb55c297593711e35319b06
#
_cell.length_a   1.000
_cell.length_b   1.000
_cell.length_c   1.000
_cell.angle_alpha   90.00
_cell.angle_beta   90.00
_cell.angle_gamma   90.00
#
_symmetry.space_group_name_H-M   'P 1'
#
loop_
_entity.id
_entity.type
_entity.pdbx_description
1 polymer ?
#
loop_
_entity_poly.entity_id
_entity_poly.type
_entity_poly.pdbx_seq_one_letter_code
_entity_poly.pdbx_strand_id
1 'polypeptide(L)'
;MTLLLELFTYPFIVRAFAAGVLLSLCAALLGVPLVLKRYSMIGDGLSHVSFGALSVALACGWAPLPVSIPVVIVAALGLLRMTERSRMGADAAIAVVSASSLAVGVIVTSLTTGMTTDVDSYMFGSILAMTQADVVLSALLCVGVLVLFVLFYHRLFAITFDENFSRATGVKVRLYNTLLSVLTALTIVLGMRMMGAMLISSLVIFPALSAMRVRKSFRGVVVLAGVLSVLGFCVGLTGSYLLSTPVGASVVVVDLLIFLLCCGVRRVRG
;
A
#
# COMPACT_ATOMS: atom_id res chain seq x y z
N MET A 1 26.41 -17.94 -4.69
CA MET A 1 26.86 -16.57 -4.38
C MET A 1 27.03 -15.72 -5.66
N THR A 2 27.46 -16.29 -6.77
CA THR A 2 27.57 -15.64 -8.09
C THR A 2 26.24 -15.16 -8.65
N LEU A 3 25.17 -15.96 -8.58
CA LEU A 3 23.81 -15.63 -9.06
C LEU A 3 23.19 -14.40 -8.36
N LEU A 4 23.45 -14.19 -7.07
CA LEU A 4 22.95 -13.02 -6.33
C LEU A 4 23.74 -11.74 -6.68
N LEU A 5 25.01 -11.86 -7.03
CA LEU A 5 25.81 -10.73 -7.51
C LEU A 5 25.44 -10.34 -8.94
N GLU A 6 25.10 -11.32 -9.79
CA GLU A 6 24.59 -11.09 -11.13
C GLU A 6 23.24 -10.32 -11.14
N LEU A 7 22.37 -10.53 -10.14
CA LEU A 7 21.11 -9.79 -9.96
C LEU A 7 21.33 -8.29 -9.96
N PHE A 8 22.34 -7.79 -9.23
CA PHE A 8 22.63 -6.36 -9.12
C PHE A 8 23.37 -5.78 -10.33
N THR A 9 23.77 -6.61 -11.29
CA THR A 9 24.37 -6.15 -12.54
C THR A 9 23.32 -5.56 -13.50
N TYR A 10 22.06 -5.95 -13.35
CA TYR A 10 20.97 -5.48 -14.20
C TYR A 10 20.35 -4.18 -13.67
N PRO A 11 20.42 -3.04 -14.40
CA PRO A 11 19.92 -1.74 -13.94
C PRO A 11 18.42 -1.74 -13.59
N PHE A 12 17.61 -2.56 -14.27
CA PHE A 12 16.17 -2.65 -13.99
C PHE A 12 15.89 -3.32 -12.64
N ILE A 13 16.69 -4.32 -12.24
CA ILE A 13 16.55 -4.98 -10.94
C ILE A 13 16.95 -4.03 -9.81
N VAL A 14 18.02 -3.28 -9.98
CA VAL A 14 18.44 -2.27 -8.97
C VAL A 14 17.34 -1.21 -8.78
N ARG A 15 16.72 -0.75 -9.87
CA ARG A 15 15.58 0.17 -9.81
C ARG A 15 14.39 -0.45 -9.06
N ALA A 16 14.05 -1.71 -9.40
CA ALA A 16 12.97 -2.44 -8.75
C ALA A 16 13.21 -2.60 -7.23
N PHE A 17 14.43 -2.93 -6.83
CA PHE A 17 14.81 -3.01 -5.41
C PHE A 17 14.69 -1.64 -4.72
N ALA A 18 15.27 -0.60 -5.29
CA ALA A 18 15.27 0.73 -4.69
C ALA A 18 13.84 1.28 -4.48
N ALA A 19 13.03 1.25 -5.53
CA ALA A 19 11.65 1.73 -5.46
C ALA A 19 10.78 0.82 -4.57
N GLY A 20 10.97 -0.49 -4.67
CA GLY A 20 10.20 -1.45 -3.92
C GLY A 20 10.47 -1.40 -2.41
N VAL A 21 11.72 -1.27 -2.00
CA VAL A 21 12.09 -1.08 -0.59
C VAL A 21 11.49 0.21 -0.02
N LEU A 22 11.53 1.31 -0.76
CA LEU A 22 10.93 2.56 -0.32
C LEU A 22 9.41 2.45 -0.20
N LEU A 23 8.74 1.89 -1.20
CA LEU A 23 7.29 1.69 -1.18
C LEU A 23 6.85 0.72 -0.09
N SER A 24 7.56 -0.40 0.09
CA SER A 24 7.25 -1.38 1.14
C SER A 24 7.38 -0.76 2.54
N LEU A 25 8.40 0.05 2.75
CA LEU A 25 8.58 0.79 4.00
C LEU A 25 7.43 1.80 4.23
N CYS A 26 7.07 2.61 3.22
CA CYS A 26 5.95 3.54 3.31
C CYS A 26 4.63 2.83 3.60
N ALA A 27 4.34 1.74 2.87
CA ALA A 27 3.13 0.95 3.06
C ALA A 27 3.02 0.37 4.48
N ALA A 28 4.11 -0.20 5.00
CA ALA A 28 4.15 -0.77 6.34
C ALA A 28 3.97 0.28 7.44
N LEU A 29 4.63 1.44 7.32
CA LEU A 29 4.51 2.51 8.30
C LEU A 29 3.10 3.09 8.36
N LEU A 30 2.47 3.33 7.20
CA LEU A 30 1.08 3.78 7.12
C LEU A 30 0.10 2.67 7.51
N GLY A 31 0.44 1.41 7.25
CA GLY A 31 -0.36 0.24 7.58
C GLY A 31 -0.61 0.10 9.09
N VAL A 32 0.38 0.42 9.93
CA VAL A 32 0.21 0.30 11.40
C VAL A 32 -0.95 1.14 11.94
N PRO A 33 -1.02 2.47 11.74
CA PRO A 33 -2.16 3.25 12.20
C PRO A 33 -3.47 2.88 11.50
N LEU A 34 -3.44 2.48 10.23
CA LEU A 34 -4.64 2.08 9.49
C LEU A 34 -5.25 0.80 10.06
N VAL A 35 -4.44 -0.22 10.32
CA VAL A 35 -4.90 -1.49 10.90
C VAL A 35 -5.43 -1.27 12.32
N LEU A 36 -4.75 -0.45 13.14
CA LEU A 36 -5.22 -0.11 14.49
C LEU A 36 -6.55 0.65 14.49
N LYS A 37 -6.78 1.49 13.48
CA LYS A 37 -8.04 2.22 13.26
C LYS A 37 -9.14 1.39 12.59
N ARG A 38 -8.90 0.10 12.33
CA ARG A 38 -9.82 -0.82 11.64
C ARG A 38 -10.10 -0.45 10.17
N TYR A 39 -9.13 0.16 9.49
CA TYR A 39 -9.14 0.42 8.06
C TYR A 39 -8.26 -0.58 7.30
N SER A 40 -8.24 -1.85 7.72
CA SER A 40 -7.33 -2.86 7.15
C SER A 40 -7.50 -3.04 5.64
N MET A 41 -8.72 -2.98 5.14
CA MET A 41 -9.03 -3.19 3.72
C MET A 41 -8.87 -1.94 2.84
N ILE A 42 -8.41 -0.80 3.40
CA ILE A 42 -8.32 0.47 2.65
C ILE A 42 -7.31 0.38 1.49
N GLY A 43 -6.25 -0.44 1.66
CA GLY A 43 -5.27 -0.69 0.61
C GLY A 43 -5.90 -1.32 -0.63
N ASP A 44 -6.71 -2.35 -0.42
CA ASP A 44 -7.43 -3.04 -1.46
C ASP A 44 -8.48 -2.14 -2.11
N GLY A 45 -9.31 -1.47 -1.29
CA GLY A 45 -10.34 -0.57 -1.79
C GLY A 45 -9.80 0.56 -2.65
N LEU A 46 -8.75 1.25 -2.22
CA LEU A 46 -8.15 2.35 -2.98
C LEU A 46 -7.39 1.86 -4.21
N SER A 47 -6.84 0.65 -4.22
CA SER A 47 -6.22 0.08 -5.41
C SER A 47 -7.26 -0.18 -6.51
N HIS A 48 -8.44 -0.66 -6.17
CA HIS A 48 -9.54 -0.80 -7.13
C HIS A 48 -10.08 0.55 -7.63
N VAL A 49 -10.10 1.58 -6.78
CA VAL A 49 -10.39 2.96 -7.23
C VAL A 49 -9.33 3.45 -8.21
N SER A 50 -8.07 3.19 -7.92
CA SER A 50 -6.96 3.54 -8.81
C SER A 50 -7.08 2.85 -10.16
N PHE A 51 -7.43 1.56 -10.16
CA PHE A 51 -7.69 0.80 -11.39
C PHE A 51 -8.84 1.42 -12.21
N GLY A 52 -9.98 1.73 -11.58
CA GLY A 52 -11.09 2.38 -12.25
C GLY A 52 -10.71 3.74 -12.86
N ALA A 53 -9.98 4.57 -12.12
CA ALA A 53 -9.50 5.86 -12.59
C ALA A 53 -8.50 5.72 -13.77
N LEU A 54 -7.60 4.74 -13.70
CA LEU A 54 -6.65 4.41 -14.77
C LEU A 54 -7.38 3.99 -16.03
N SER A 55 -8.36 3.08 -15.93
CA SER A 55 -9.14 2.59 -17.07
C SER A 55 -9.87 3.73 -17.79
N VAL A 56 -10.50 4.64 -17.02
CA VAL A 56 -11.17 5.81 -17.58
C VAL A 56 -10.16 6.76 -18.25
N ALA A 57 -9.01 7.01 -17.63
CA ALA A 57 -7.99 7.86 -18.19
C ALA A 57 -7.47 7.33 -19.54
N LEU A 58 -7.18 6.02 -19.61
CA LEU A 58 -6.75 5.36 -20.85
C LEU A 58 -7.82 5.42 -21.94
N ALA A 59 -9.08 5.18 -21.59
CA ALA A 59 -10.20 5.28 -22.51
C ALA A 59 -10.36 6.68 -23.11
N CYS A 60 -10.07 7.72 -22.33
CA CYS A 60 -10.12 9.13 -22.77
C CYS A 60 -8.81 9.60 -23.44
N GLY A 61 -7.77 8.76 -23.54
CA GLY A 61 -6.46 9.16 -24.05
C GLY A 61 -5.69 10.11 -23.13
N TRP A 62 -6.04 10.17 -21.83
CA TRP A 62 -5.38 11.02 -20.85
C TRP A 62 -4.21 10.31 -20.18
N ALA A 63 -3.26 11.10 -19.65
CA ALA A 63 -2.16 10.54 -18.87
C ALA A 63 -2.68 9.88 -17.58
N PRO A 64 -2.41 8.59 -17.34
CA PRO A 64 -3.05 7.82 -16.28
C PRO A 64 -2.78 8.34 -14.87
N LEU A 65 -1.52 8.68 -14.52
CA LEU A 65 -1.15 9.12 -13.17
C LEU A 65 -1.76 10.45 -12.74
N PRO A 66 -1.73 11.52 -13.58
CA PRO A 66 -2.37 12.79 -13.22
C PRO A 66 -3.86 12.68 -12.95
N VAL A 67 -4.54 11.68 -13.52
CA VAL A 67 -5.98 11.43 -13.29
C VAL A 67 -6.18 10.56 -12.06
N SER A 68 -5.41 9.49 -11.90
CA SER A 68 -5.58 8.54 -10.78
C SER A 68 -5.29 9.17 -9.43
N ILE A 69 -4.24 9.98 -9.31
CA ILE A 69 -3.86 10.59 -8.03
C ILE A 69 -5.01 11.40 -7.42
N PRO A 70 -5.60 12.40 -8.09
CA PRO A 70 -6.68 13.18 -7.50
C PRO A 70 -7.95 12.35 -7.25
N VAL A 71 -8.28 11.40 -8.12
CA VAL A 71 -9.46 10.53 -7.95
C VAL A 71 -9.32 9.67 -6.70
N VAL A 72 -8.16 9.05 -6.49
CA VAL A 72 -7.93 8.19 -5.32
C VAL A 72 -7.84 9.02 -4.03
N ILE A 73 -7.27 10.23 -4.07
CA ILE A 73 -7.30 11.15 -2.92
C ILE A 73 -8.74 11.51 -2.55
N VAL A 74 -9.58 11.87 -3.53
CA VAL A 74 -10.99 12.19 -3.30
C VAL A 74 -11.74 10.97 -2.74
N ALA A 75 -11.49 9.79 -3.26
CA ALA A 75 -12.07 8.55 -2.74
C ALA A 75 -11.62 8.25 -1.30
N ALA A 76 -10.33 8.40 -0.99
CA ALA A 76 -9.81 8.22 0.37
C ALA A 76 -10.43 9.19 1.38
N LEU A 77 -10.59 10.47 1.00
CA LEU A 77 -11.28 11.48 1.81
C LEU A 77 -12.77 11.21 1.92
N GLY A 78 -13.39 10.70 0.85
CA GLY A 78 -14.79 10.25 0.85
C GLY A 78 -15.02 9.10 1.82
N LEU A 79 -14.17 8.07 1.77
CA LEU A 79 -14.20 6.94 2.70
C LEU A 79 -14.05 7.39 4.16
N LEU A 80 -13.10 8.28 4.44
CA LEU A 80 -12.94 8.85 5.77
C LEU A 80 -14.22 9.55 6.26
N ARG A 81 -14.84 10.37 5.42
CA ARG A 81 -16.09 11.06 5.77
C ARG A 81 -17.28 10.13 5.93
N MET A 82 -17.37 9.10 5.08
CA MET A 82 -18.44 8.10 5.19
C MET A 82 -18.35 7.35 6.53
N THR A 83 -17.17 6.97 6.96
CA THR A 83 -16.96 6.25 8.22
C THR A 83 -17.14 7.14 9.46
N GLU A 84 -16.80 8.44 9.38
CA GLU A 84 -17.00 9.38 10.48
C GLU A 84 -18.46 9.79 10.68
N ARG A 85 -19.26 9.86 9.61
CA ARG A 85 -20.62 10.44 9.64
C ARG A 85 -21.73 9.40 9.55
N SER A 86 -21.51 8.25 8.94
CA SER A 86 -22.52 7.23 8.78
C SER A 86 -22.39 6.14 9.85
N ARG A 87 -23.50 5.44 10.13
CA ARG A 87 -23.49 4.23 10.96
C ARG A 87 -22.90 3.01 10.22
N MET A 88 -22.42 3.22 9.01
CA MET A 88 -21.82 2.18 8.19
C MET A 88 -20.39 1.92 8.68
N GLY A 89 -20.04 0.66 8.91
CA GLY A 89 -18.67 0.28 9.28
C GLY A 89 -17.67 0.61 8.17
N ALA A 90 -16.42 0.84 8.55
CA ALA A 90 -15.34 1.16 7.61
C ALA A 90 -15.23 0.12 6.48
N ASP A 91 -15.30 -1.16 6.83
CA ASP A 91 -15.17 -2.27 5.88
C ASP A 91 -16.31 -2.28 4.85
N ALA A 92 -17.55 -1.97 5.26
CA ALA A 92 -18.69 -1.89 4.35
C ALA A 92 -18.57 -0.72 3.37
N ALA A 93 -18.11 0.46 3.85
CA ALA A 93 -17.86 1.62 2.99
C ALA A 93 -16.76 1.32 1.97
N ILE A 94 -15.67 0.70 2.41
CA ILE A 94 -14.56 0.29 1.53
C ILE A 94 -15.05 -0.73 0.50
N ALA A 95 -15.83 -1.74 0.89
CA ALA A 95 -16.35 -2.76 -0.01
C ALA A 95 -17.23 -2.19 -1.12
N VAL A 96 -18.13 -1.25 -0.80
CA VAL A 96 -18.98 -0.59 -1.79
C VAL A 96 -18.17 0.21 -2.78
N VAL A 97 -17.24 1.04 -2.30
CA VAL A 97 -16.40 1.88 -3.17
C VAL A 97 -15.48 1.00 -4.04
N SER A 98 -14.89 -0.04 -3.45
CA SER A 98 -14.03 -1.01 -4.14
C SER A 98 -14.75 -1.72 -5.27
N ALA A 99 -15.87 -2.36 -4.97
CA ALA A 99 -16.66 -3.13 -5.97
C ALA A 99 -17.17 -2.23 -7.10
N SER A 100 -17.67 -1.03 -6.76
CA SER A 100 -18.19 -0.08 -7.75
C SER A 100 -17.08 0.40 -8.69
N SER A 101 -15.90 0.76 -8.14
CA SER A 101 -14.77 1.26 -8.93
C SER A 101 -14.20 0.17 -9.82
N LEU A 102 -14.07 -1.06 -9.30
CA LEU A 102 -13.62 -2.20 -10.08
C LEU A 102 -14.57 -2.49 -11.24
N ALA A 103 -15.89 -2.50 -10.98
CA ALA A 103 -16.90 -2.74 -12.01
C ALA A 103 -16.85 -1.67 -13.12
N VAL A 104 -16.74 -0.40 -12.76
CA VAL A 104 -16.56 0.70 -13.74
C VAL A 104 -15.29 0.50 -14.55
N GLY A 105 -14.17 0.18 -13.90
CA GLY A 105 -12.89 -0.05 -14.59
C GLY A 105 -12.98 -1.19 -15.59
N VAL A 106 -13.56 -2.34 -15.19
CA VAL A 106 -13.72 -3.51 -16.06
C VAL A 106 -14.65 -3.19 -17.26
N ILE A 107 -15.77 -2.50 -17.03
CA ILE A 107 -16.70 -2.13 -18.11
C ILE A 107 -15.99 -1.20 -19.12
N VAL A 108 -15.30 -0.17 -18.65
CA VAL A 108 -14.60 0.79 -19.50
C VAL A 108 -13.51 0.09 -20.31
N THR A 109 -12.71 -0.77 -19.69
CA THR A 109 -11.66 -1.54 -20.37
C THR A 109 -12.25 -2.47 -21.42
N SER A 110 -13.35 -3.17 -21.08
CA SER A 110 -14.03 -4.07 -22.03
C SER A 110 -14.58 -3.36 -23.27
N LEU A 111 -15.06 -2.12 -23.11
CA LEU A 111 -15.61 -1.33 -24.21
C LEU A 111 -14.55 -0.68 -25.09
N THR A 112 -13.33 -0.42 -24.56
CA THR A 112 -12.31 0.36 -25.28
C THR A 112 -11.19 -0.48 -25.87
N THR A 113 -10.68 -1.48 -25.16
CA THR A 113 -9.44 -2.18 -25.55
C THR A 113 -9.65 -3.67 -25.87
N GLY A 114 -10.86 -4.22 -25.68
CA GLY A 114 -11.09 -5.65 -25.87
C GLY A 114 -10.21 -6.50 -24.97
N MET A 115 -10.44 -6.42 -23.71
CA MET A 115 -10.08 -7.34 -22.57
C MET A 115 -8.71 -8.07 -22.53
N THR A 116 -7.68 -7.77 -23.32
CA THR A 116 -6.63 -8.79 -23.45
C THR A 116 -5.26 -8.50 -22.84
N THR A 117 -4.87 -7.28 -22.50
CA THR A 117 -3.44 -7.13 -22.12
C THR A 117 -3.17 -6.26 -20.90
N ASP A 118 -3.98 -5.28 -20.59
CA ASP A 118 -3.59 -4.28 -19.59
C ASP A 118 -4.14 -4.53 -18.18
N VAL A 119 -5.30 -5.19 -18.04
CA VAL A 119 -5.92 -5.44 -16.74
C VAL A 119 -5.04 -6.33 -15.86
N ASP A 120 -4.50 -7.40 -16.42
CA ASP A 120 -3.60 -8.31 -15.70
C ASP A 120 -2.32 -7.59 -15.25
N SER A 121 -1.76 -6.77 -16.12
CA SER A 121 -0.57 -5.96 -15.81
C SER A 121 -0.81 -4.97 -14.67
N TYR A 122 -2.00 -4.39 -14.58
CA TYR A 122 -2.35 -3.48 -13.47
C TYR A 122 -2.68 -4.21 -12.16
N MET A 123 -3.28 -5.39 -12.23
CA MET A 123 -3.58 -6.17 -11.02
C MET A 123 -2.33 -6.79 -10.40
N PHE A 124 -1.45 -7.33 -11.24
CA PHE A 124 -0.23 -8.02 -10.78
C PHE A 124 1.02 -7.12 -10.78
N GLY A 125 0.97 -5.98 -11.45
CA GLY A 125 2.06 -5.03 -11.57
C GLY A 125 3.18 -5.52 -12.50
N SER A 126 4.02 -4.60 -12.92
CA SER A 126 5.25 -4.92 -13.66
C SER A 126 6.42 -4.11 -13.11
N ILE A 127 6.88 -4.50 -11.93
CA ILE A 127 7.99 -3.81 -11.24
C ILE A 127 9.27 -3.77 -12.09
N LEU A 128 9.43 -4.74 -13.01
CA LEU A 128 10.58 -4.82 -13.91
C LEU A 128 10.48 -3.89 -15.13
N ALA A 129 9.27 -3.40 -15.45
CA ALA A 129 9.03 -2.49 -16.56
C ALA A 129 9.12 -1.00 -16.20
N MET A 130 9.64 -0.67 -15.01
CA MET A 130 9.72 0.70 -14.49
C MET A 130 10.71 1.55 -15.26
N THR A 131 10.27 2.75 -15.65
CA THR A 131 11.14 3.77 -16.20
C THR A 131 11.96 4.47 -15.09
N GLN A 132 13.05 5.14 -15.47
CA GLN A 132 13.83 5.92 -14.53
C GLN A 132 13.02 7.08 -13.94
N ALA A 133 12.12 7.67 -14.70
CA ALA A 133 11.21 8.72 -14.23
C ALA A 133 10.24 8.20 -13.15
N ASP A 134 9.71 6.99 -13.32
CA ASP A 134 8.84 6.35 -12.33
C ASP A 134 9.57 6.12 -10.99
N VAL A 135 10.83 5.69 -11.06
CA VAL A 135 11.67 5.47 -9.85
C VAL A 135 11.92 6.78 -9.10
N VAL A 136 12.28 7.84 -9.83
CA VAL A 136 12.55 9.17 -9.23
C VAL A 136 11.27 9.74 -8.61
N LEU A 137 10.14 9.69 -9.34
CA LEU A 137 8.85 10.14 -8.82
C LEU A 137 8.46 9.40 -7.55
N SER A 138 8.58 8.07 -7.56
CA SER A 138 8.26 7.23 -6.41
C SER A 138 9.19 7.50 -5.23
N ALA A 139 10.48 7.67 -5.49
CA ALA A 139 11.45 7.99 -4.44
C ALA A 139 11.13 9.33 -3.78
N LEU A 140 10.83 10.38 -4.58
CA LEU A 140 10.46 11.69 -4.05
C LEU A 140 9.18 11.63 -3.20
N LEU A 141 8.14 10.95 -3.69
CA LEU A 141 6.88 10.81 -2.96
C LEU A 141 7.04 9.94 -1.71
N CYS A 142 7.76 8.83 -1.78
CA CYS A 142 8.06 7.99 -0.62
C CYS A 142 8.87 8.73 0.45
N VAL A 143 9.89 9.48 0.06
CA VAL A 143 10.65 10.32 1.00
C VAL A 143 9.73 11.36 1.65
N GLY A 144 8.86 12.00 0.87
CA GLY A 144 7.85 12.93 1.40
C GLY A 144 6.92 12.25 2.42
N VAL A 145 6.40 11.06 2.11
CA VAL A 145 5.56 10.26 3.03
C VAL A 145 6.33 9.92 4.31
N LEU A 146 7.57 9.45 4.20
CA LEU A 146 8.41 9.08 5.34
C LEU A 146 8.70 10.30 6.24
N VAL A 147 9.08 11.42 5.64
CA VAL A 147 9.35 12.67 6.37
C VAL A 147 8.11 13.13 7.12
N LEU A 148 6.95 13.18 6.45
CA LEU A 148 5.70 13.60 7.08
C LEU A 148 5.25 12.61 8.17
N PHE A 149 5.41 11.31 7.95
CA PHE A 149 5.09 10.30 8.96
C PHE A 149 5.96 10.48 10.21
N VAL A 150 7.28 10.67 10.05
CA VAL A 150 8.21 10.85 11.17
C VAL A 150 7.95 12.19 11.89
N LEU A 151 7.73 13.28 11.14
CA LEU A 151 7.45 14.61 11.69
C LEU A 151 6.17 14.60 12.54
N PHE A 152 5.13 13.93 12.07
CA PHE A 152 3.84 13.87 12.75
C PHE A 152 3.64 12.60 13.58
N TYR A 153 4.69 11.81 13.80
CA TYR A 153 4.64 10.52 14.50
C TYR A 153 3.85 10.58 15.81
N HIS A 154 4.17 11.54 16.69
CA HIS A 154 3.50 11.68 17.99
C HIS A 154 2.01 12.03 17.87
N ARG A 155 1.65 12.84 16.88
CA ARG A 155 0.26 13.21 16.61
C ARG A 155 -0.51 12.04 16.01
N LEU A 156 0.09 11.32 15.05
CA LEU A 156 -0.48 10.11 14.46
C LEU A 156 -0.68 9.02 15.52
N PHE A 157 0.29 8.84 16.43
CA PHE A 157 0.13 7.93 17.57
C PHE A 157 -1.07 8.31 18.42
N ALA A 158 -1.17 9.56 18.87
CA ALA A 158 -2.25 10.02 19.75
C ALA A 158 -3.64 9.79 19.13
N ILE A 159 -3.83 10.19 17.87
CA ILE A 159 -5.12 10.04 17.17
C ILE A 159 -5.46 8.59 16.82
N THR A 160 -4.45 7.70 16.78
CA THR A 160 -4.67 6.28 16.48
C THR A 160 -5.25 5.55 17.68
N PHE A 161 -4.84 5.90 18.89
CA PHE A 161 -5.30 5.25 20.11
C PHE A 161 -6.57 5.87 20.71
N ASP A 162 -6.63 7.20 20.76
CA ASP A 162 -7.79 7.89 21.33
C ASP A 162 -8.04 9.25 20.62
N GLU A 163 -8.97 9.24 19.69
CA GLU A 163 -9.37 10.45 18.97
C GLU A 163 -10.11 11.45 19.87
N ASN A 164 -10.91 10.97 20.84
CA ASN A 164 -11.68 11.84 21.73
C ASN A 164 -10.76 12.58 22.69
N PHE A 165 -9.82 11.86 23.29
CA PHE A 165 -8.79 12.46 24.14
C PHE A 165 -7.92 13.45 23.35
N SER A 166 -7.49 13.06 22.14
CA SER A 166 -6.69 13.93 21.27
C SER A 166 -7.43 15.22 20.90
N ARG A 167 -8.75 15.12 20.67
CA ARG A 167 -9.60 16.28 20.40
C ARG A 167 -9.74 17.17 21.64
N ALA A 168 -9.93 16.58 22.82
CA ALA A 168 -10.02 17.31 24.08
C ALA A 168 -8.72 18.07 24.44
N THR A 169 -7.55 17.51 24.06
CA THR A 169 -6.24 18.16 24.25
C THR A 169 -5.86 19.16 23.17
N GLY A 170 -6.81 19.55 22.28
CA GLY A 170 -6.61 20.56 21.25
C GLY A 170 -5.91 20.09 19.98
N VAL A 171 -5.69 18.77 19.81
CA VAL A 171 -5.14 18.22 18.56
C VAL A 171 -6.20 18.32 17.46
N LYS A 172 -5.83 18.85 16.29
CA LYS A 172 -6.70 18.92 15.11
C LYS A 172 -6.86 17.55 14.46
N VAL A 173 -7.61 16.65 15.10
CA VAL A 173 -7.79 15.25 14.70
C VAL A 173 -8.15 15.12 13.22
N ARG A 174 -9.08 15.94 12.73
CA ARG A 174 -9.51 15.92 11.32
C ARG A 174 -8.36 16.18 10.35
N LEU A 175 -7.45 17.10 10.70
CA LEU A 175 -6.30 17.42 9.84
C LEU A 175 -5.36 16.20 9.73
N TYR A 176 -5.07 15.53 10.84
CA TYR A 176 -4.15 14.38 10.84
C TYR A 176 -4.79 13.13 10.23
N ASN A 177 -6.10 12.93 10.37
CA ASN A 177 -6.82 11.87 9.67
C ASN A 177 -6.82 12.13 8.15
N THR A 178 -7.06 13.37 7.73
CA THR A 178 -6.95 13.79 6.32
C THR A 178 -5.52 13.57 5.80
N LEU A 179 -4.50 13.97 6.56
CA LEU A 179 -3.10 13.75 6.19
C LEU A 179 -2.81 12.26 6.00
N LEU A 180 -3.18 11.42 6.97
CA LEU A 180 -3.00 9.97 6.89
C LEU A 180 -3.69 9.39 5.64
N SER A 181 -4.93 9.81 5.35
CA SER A 181 -5.67 9.36 4.17
C SER A 181 -4.99 9.77 2.85
N VAL A 182 -4.48 11.00 2.76
CA VAL A 182 -3.77 11.49 1.57
C VAL A 182 -2.45 10.76 1.37
N LEU A 183 -1.66 10.57 2.43
CA LEU A 183 -0.40 9.82 2.36
C LEU A 183 -0.64 8.37 1.94
N THR A 184 -1.70 7.75 2.46
CA THR A 184 -2.12 6.40 2.08
C THR A 184 -2.53 6.34 0.61
N ALA A 185 -3.37 7.28 0.15
CA ALA A 185 -3.80 7.35 -1.25
C ALA A 185 -2.61 7.48 -2.21
N LEU A 186 -1.66 8.36 -1.91
CA LEU A 186 -0.44 8.53 -2.72
C LEU A 186 0.38 7.25 -2.77
N THR A 187 0.63 6.62 -1.62
CA THR A 187 1.40 5.37 -1.54
C THR A 187 0.72 4.24 -2.31
N ILE A 188 -0.61 4.13 -2.24
CA ILE A 188 -1.37 3.09 -2.95
C ILE A 188 -1.36 3.31 -4.45
N VAL A 189 -1.58 4.55 -4.94
CA VAL A 189 -1.57 4.82 -6.40
C VAL A 189 -0.22 4.49 -7.01
N LEU A 190 0.87 4.90 -6.35
CA LEU A 190 2.22 4.59 -6.81
C LEU A 190 2.52 3.10 -6.73
N GLY A 191 2.20 2.49 -5.59
CA GLY A 191 2.44 1.07 -5.36
C GLY A 191 1.65 0.20 -6.33
N MET A 192 0.37 0.51 -6.57
CA MET A 192 -0.45 -0.22 -7.51
C MET A 192 0.12 -0.18 -8.93
N ARG A 193 0.53 1.00 -9.40
CA ARG A 193 1.12 1.14 -10.75
C ARG A 193 2.39 0.32 -10.92
N MET A 194 3.23 0.26 -9.88
CA MET A 194 4.56 -0.34 -9.94
C MET A 194 4.55 -1.82 -9.57
N MET A 195 3.78 -2.18 -8.58
CA MET A 195 3.81 -3.50 -7.94
C MET A 195 2.51 -4.28 -8.09
N GLY A 196 1.44 -3.62 -8.54
CA GLY A 196 0.09 -4.19 -8.63
C GLY A 196 -0.72 -4.04 -7.34
N ALA A 197 -2.05 -4.20 -7.50
CA ALA A 197 -3.02 -4.05 -6.42
C ALA A 197 -2.79 -5.07 -5.29
N MET A 198 -2.54 -6.33 -5.64
CA MET A 198 -2.37 -7.43 -4.71
C MET A 198 -1.17 -7.20 -3.77
N LEU A 199 -0.03 -6.77 -4.32
CA LEU A 199 1.18 -6.59 -3.53
C LEU A 199 1.08 -5.38 -2.61
N ILE A 200 0.59 -4.23 -3.10
CA ILE A 200 0.51 -3.03 -2.26
C ILE A 200 -0.46 -3.22 -1.09
N SER A 201 -1.57 -3.93 -1.30
CA SER A 201 -2.52 -4.26 -0.23
C SER A 201 -1.90 -5.16 0.83
N SER A 202 -1.12 -6.16 0.42
CA SER A 202 -0.43 -7.06 1.35
C SER A 202 0.62 -6.33 2.18
N LEU A 203 1.42 -5.45 1.57
CA LEU A 203 2.46 -4.67 2.25
C LEU A 203 1.90 -3.69 3.29
N VAL A 204 0.65 -3.23 3.14
CA VAL A 204 -0.04 -2.43 4.16
C VAL A 204 -0.47 -3.29 5.35
N ILE A 205 -0.97 -4.51 5.11
CA ILE A 205 -1.65 -5.33 6.13
C ILE A 205 -0.69 -6.28 6.84
N PHE A 206 0.01 -7.15 6.11
CA PHE A 206 0.80 -8.24 6.70
C PHE A 206 1.91 -7.80 7.64
N PRO A 207 2.77 -6.82 7.29
CA PRO A 207 3.84 -6.39 8.19
C PRO A 207 3.29 -5.78 9.48
N ALA A 208 2.21 -4.99 9.40
CA ALA A 208 1.56 -4.38 10.54
C ALA A 208 0.98 -5.46 11.48
N LEU A 209 0.21 -6.41 10.95
CA LEU A 209 -0.36 -7.51 11.73
C LEU A 209 0.72 -8.41 12.34
N SER A 210 1.77 -8.74 11.59
CA SER A 210 2.90 -9.55 12.06
C SER A 210 3.62 -8.88 13.23
N ALA A 211 3.92 -7.59 13.10
CA ALA A 211 4.58 -6.81 14.15
C ALA A 211 3.72 -6.71 15.43
N MET A 212 2.40 -6.56 15.31
CA MET A 212 1.46 -6.52 16.44
C MET A 212 1.38 -7.85 17.19
N ARG A 213 1.73 -8.98 16.57
CA ARG A 213 1.81 -10.28 17.26
C ARG A 213 3.00 -10.36 18.20
N VAL A 214 4.10 -9.67 17.89
CA VAL A 214 5.39 -9.81 18.59
C VAL A 214 5.66 -8.63 19.53
N ARG A 215 5.21 -7.42 19.19
CA ARG A 215 5.46 -6.20 19.95
C ARG A 215 4.18 -5.61 20.52
N LYS A 216 4.29 -5.07 21.77
CA LYS A 216 3.17 -4.44 22.49
C LYS A 216 3.20 -2.91 22.44
N SER A 217 4.36 -2.29 22.15
CA SER A 217 4.51 -0.84 22.09
C SER A 217 4.34 -0.34 20.65
N PHE A 218 3.68 0.80 20.44
CA PHE A 218 3.47 1.38 19.11
C PHE A 218 4.79 1.59 18.35
N ARG A 219 5.80 2.15 19.02
CA ARG A 219 7.14 2.33 18.43
C ARG A 219 7.74 1.00 17.97
N GLY A 220 7.64 -0.03 18.83
CA GLY A 220 8.14 -1.36 18.52
C GLY A 220 7.39 -2.00 17.34
N VAL A 221 6.07 -1.80 17.24
CA VAL A 221 5.24 -2.28 16.13
C VAL A 221 5.64 -1.56 14.85
N VAL A 222 5.75 -0.23 14.84
CA VAL A 222 6.12 0.56 13.66
C VAL A 222 7.49 0.16 13.11
N VAL A 223 8.51 0.09 13.99
CA VAL A 223 9.87 -0.30 13.57
C VAL A 223 9.90 -1.73 13.06
N LEU A 224 9.27 -2.66 13.79
CA LEU A 224 9.25 -4.07 13.37
C LEU A 224 8.46 -4.27 12.07
N ALA A 225 7.34 -3.58 11.89
CA ALA A 225 6.58 -3.63 10.64
C ALA A 225 7.41 -3.16 9.45
N GLY A 226 8.14 -2.05 9.59
CA GLY A 226 9.06 -1.57 8.55
C GLY A 226 10.15 -2.59 8.21
N VAL A 227 10.78 -3.19 9.22
CA VAL A 227 11.81 -4.22 9.02
C VAL A 227 11.24 -5.45 8.33
N LEU A 228 10.09 -5.97 8.79
CA LEU A 228 9.46 -7.15 8.21
C LEU A 228 9.02 -6.91 6.76
N SER A 229 8.48 -5.73 6.46
CA SER A 229 8.07 -5.35 5.10
C SER A 229 9.24 -5.31 4.13
N VAL A 230 10.34 -4.68 4.52
CA VAL A 230 11.56 -4.62 3.68
C VAL A 230 12.15 -6.02 3.48
N LEU A 231 12.24 -6.81 4.55
CA LEU A 231 12.73 -8.20 4.46
C LEU A 231 11.83 -9.06 3.58
N GLY A 232 10.50 -9.01 3.79
CA GLY A 232 9.53 -9.75 3.00
C GLY A 232 9.61 -9.39 1.51
N PHE A 233 9.71 -8.10 1.22
CA PHE A 233 9.89 -7.62 -0.15
C PHE A 233 11.21 -8.11 -0.78
N CYS A 234 12.34 -7.96 -0.11
CA CYS A 234 13.65 -8.39 -0.63
C CYS A 234 13.69 -9.90 -0.87
N VAL A 235 13.22 -10.70 0.08
CA VAL A 235 13.18 -12.17 -0.03
C VAL A 235 12.21 -12.59 -1.14
N GLY A 236 11.02 -11.98 -1.20
CA GLY A 236 10.02 -12.29 -2.22
C GLY A 236 10.46 -11.92 -3.62
N LEU A 237 11.09 -10.76 -3.81
CA LEU A 237 11.64 -10.34 -5.11
C LEU A 237 12.78 -11.26 -5.56
N THR A 238 13.69 -11.62 -4.65
CA THR A 238 14.77 -12.56 -4.95
C THR A 238 14.24 -13.96 -5.29
N GLY A 239 13.26 -14.44 -4.51
CA GLY A 239 12.59 -15.71 -4.76
C GLY A 239 11.85 -15.75 -6.09
N SER A 240 11.15 -14.65 -6.44
CA SER A 240 10.49 -14.49 -7.74
C SER A 240 11.46 -14.62 -8.91
N TYR A 241 12.63 -13.98 -8.81
CA TYR A 241 13.67 -14.09 -9.83
C TYR A 241 14.20 -15.52 -9.99
N LEU A 242 14.49 -16.21 -8.88
CA LEU A 242 15.05 -17.57 -8.90
C LEU A 242 14.04 -18.61 -9.40
N LEU A 243 12.74 -18.42 -9.11
CA LEU A 243 11.68 -19.36 -9.45
C LEU A 243 10.90 -18.97 -10.71
N SER A 244 11.25 -17.85 -11.35
CA SER A 244 10.53 -17.29 -12.51
C SER A 244 9.02 -17.13 -12.25
N THR A 245 8.66 -16.64 -11.06
CA THR A 245 7.28 -16.46 -10.61
C THR A 245 6.89 -14.96 -10.58
N PRO A 246 5.60 -14.60 -10.62
CA PRO A 246 5.19 -13.19 -10.51
C PRO A 246 5.64 -12.58 -9.19
N VAL A 247 6.30 -11.41 -9.26
CA VAL A 247 6.90 -10.73 -8.08
C VAL A 247 5.86 -10.47 -6.99
N GLY A 248 4.69 -9.93 -7.36
CA GLY A 248 3.64 -9.62 -6.41
C GLY A 248 3.21 -10.83 -5.59
N ALA A 249 2.91 -11.94 -6.26
CA ALA A 249 2.48 -13.18 -5.60
C ALA A 249 3.58 -13.77 -4.69
N SER A 250 4.83 -13.73 -5.15
CA SER A 250 5.97 -14.26 -4.37
C SER A 250 6.18 -13.48 -3.07
N VAL A 251 6.10 -12.15 -3.11
CA VAL A 251 6.22 -11.31 -1.91
C VAL A 251 5.05 -11.56 -0.95
N VAL A 252 3.81 -11.67 -1.46
CA VAL A 252 2.63 -11.96 -0.62
C VAL A 252 2.77 -13.31 0.10
N VAL A 253 3.27 -14.33 -0.58
CA VAL A 253 3.52 -15.65 0.04
C VAL A 253 4.59 -15.55 1.13
N VAL A 254 5.67 -14.81 0.90
CA VAL A 254 6.70 -14.56 1.92
C VAL A 254 6.13 -13.80 3.12
N ASP A 255 5.34 -12.77 2.89
CA ASP A 255 4.68 -12.00 3.95
C ASP A 255 3.71 -12.88 4.78
N LEU A 256 2.98 -13.78 4.12
CA LEU A 256 2.14 -14.78 4.79
C LEU A 256 2.99 -15.71 5.68
N LEU A 257 4.11 -16.21 5.19
CA LEU A 257 5.01 -17.07 5.97
C LEU A 257 5.58 -16.33 7.18
N ILE A 258 6.00 -15.06 7.01
CA ILE A 258 6.45 -14.20 8.12
C ILE A 258 5.33 -14.02 9.15
N PHE A 259 4.10 -13.78 8.71
CA PHE A 259 2.94 -13.64 9.60
C PHE A 259 2.69 -14.92 10.41
N LEU A 260 2.72 -16.08 9.76
CA LEU A 260 2.54 -17.38 10.44
C LEU A 260 3.65 -17.63 11.47
N LEU A 261 4.91 -17.33 11.13
CA LEU A 261 6.04 -17.41 12.06
C LEU A 261 5.83 -16.49 13.27
N CYS A 262 5.40 -15.24 13.06
CA CYS A 262 5.10 -14.31 14.15
C CYS A 262 3.95 -14.79 15.04
N CYS A 263 2.94 -15.44 14.48
CA CYS A 263 1.86 -16.09 15.23
C CYS A 263 2.38 -17.25 16.08
N GLY A 264 3.28 -18.07 15.54
CA GLY A 264 3.94 -19.17 16.27
C GLY A 264 4.77 -18.65 17.44
N VAL A 265 5.58 -17.63 17.22
CA VAL A 265 6.39 -16.98 18.28
C VAL A 265 5.51 -16.45 19.43
N ARG A 266 4.36 -15.85 19.09
CA ARG A 266 3.41 -15.39 20.13
C ARG A 266 2.88 -16.54 20.95
N ARG A 267 2.54 -17.68 20.35
CA ARG A 267 1.99 -18.86 21.04
C ARG A 267 3.00 -19.48 22.00
N VAL A 268 4.29 -19.39 21.68
CA VAL A 268 5.37 -19.92 22.54
C VAL A 268 5.70 -18.98 23.72
N ARG A 269 5.47 -17.67 23.54
CA ARG A 269 5.80 -16.67 24.58
C ARG A 269 4.65 -16.33 25.53
N GLY A 270 3.47 -16.88 25.29
CA GLY A 270 2.40 -16.63 26.18
C GLY A 270 1.17 -16.67 26.13
#